data_6998c1459f9a8de18ee9cb937818945a
#
_entry.id   6998c1459f9a8de18ee9cb937818945a
#
_cell.length_a   1.000
_cell.length_b   1.000
_cell.length_c   1.000
_cell.angle_alpha   90.00
_cell.angle_beta   90.00
_cell.angle_gamma   90.00
#
_symmetry.space_group_name_H-M   'P 1'
#
loop_
_entity.id
_entity.type
_entity.pdbx_description
1 polymer ?
#
loop_
_entity_poly.entity_id
_entity_poly.type
_entity_poly.pdbx_seq_one_letter_code
_entity_poly.pdbx_strand_id
1 'polypeptide(L)'
;KTAFSWRHKFSKLLYKDRPTILSGIVEADETYFRTSFKGNKMLDKPSHKRGAHKAAKRGLSKDQVCVLVATDRGHHFLEFITGLGAINGNWLDKYFLNHISIDSLLITDGHKSYVHFCNENHITHKVVKNPRINTENTSYHIQNVNSYHSRIKNWIISVFHGVATKYLNHYLWWKHVMEDKTIKDSITLFQVMIM
;
A
#
# COMPACT_ATOMS: atom_id res chain seq x y z
N LYS A 1 10.99 18.32 18.56
CA LYS A 1 11.21 18.57 17.11
C LYS A 1 12.31 17.69 16.53
N THR A 2 13.45 17.55 17.19
CA THR A 2 14.64 16.82 16.70
C THR A 2 14.35 15.34 16.39
N ALA A 3 13.78 14.58 17.33
CA ALA A 3 13.47 13.16 17.13
C ALA A 3 12.48 12.93 15.97
N PHE A 4 11.49 13.81 15.79
CA PHE A 4 10.58 13.74 14.67
C PHE A 4 11.31 13.96 13.33
N SER A 5 12.20 14.96 13.25
CA SER A 5 12.98 15.25 12.06
C SER A 5 13.94 14.11 11.70
N TRP A 6 14.61 13.53 12.70
CA TRP A 6 15.46 12.35 12.49
C TRP A 6 14.69 11.16 11.96
N ARG A 7 13.54 10.83 12.55
CA ARG A 7 12.68 9.75 12.07
C ARG A 7 12.38 9.88 10.59
N HIS A 8 11.99 11.08 10.14
CA HIS A 8 11.66 11.29 8.73
C HIS A 8 12.88 11.29 7.82
N LYS A 9 14.05 11.69 8.30
CA LYS A 9 15.31 11.53 7.55
C LYS A 9 15.64 10.05 7.35
N PHE A 10 15.57 9.24 8.41
CA PHE A 10 15.74 7.80 8.32
C PHE A 10 14.74 7.16 7.35
N SER A 11 13.46 7.46 7.50
CA SER A 11 12.44 6.91 6.62
C SER A 11 12.64 7.25 5.14
N LYS A 12 13.26 8.41 4.83
CA LYS A 12 13.63 8.77 3.45
C LYS A 12 14.76 7.90 2.91
N LEU A 13 15.72 7.52 3.73
CA LEU A 13 16.80 6.64 3.30
C LEU A 13 16.27 5.26 2.92
N LEU A 14 15.34 4.74 3.66
CA LEU A 14 14.66 3.48 3.35
C LEU A 14 13.90 3.51 2.02
N TYR A 15 13.59 4.69 1.47
CA TYR A 15 12.85 4.84 0.22
C TYR A 15 13.68 4.59 -1.04
N LYS A 16 15.00 4.65 -0.98
CA LYS A 16 15.85 4.71 -2.16
C LYS A 16 15.96 3.39 -2.93
N ASP A 17 15.86 2.25 -2.27
CA ASP A 17 16.09 0.95 -2.90
C ASP A 17 14.80 0.14 -3.04
N ARG A 18 14.17 0.28 -4.20
CA ARG A 18 13.05 -0.59 -4.61
C ARG A 18 13.26 -1.22 -5.98
N PRO A 19 14.05 -2.21 -6.12
CA PRO A 19 13.93 -3.09 -7.24
C PRO A 19 13.28 -4.39 -6.81
N THR A 20 12.04 -4.39 -6.39
CA THR A 20 11.34 -5.65 -6.20
C THR A 20 10.41 -5.86 -7.38
N ILE A 21 10.74 -6.79 -8.24
CA ILE A 21 9.82 -7.31 -9.23
C ILE A 21 9.13 -8.49 -8.56
N LEU A 22 7.83 -8.37 -8.36
CA LEU A 22 6.99 -9.47 -7.89
C LEU A 22 6.81 -10.48 -9.02
N SER A 23 6.84 -11.78 -8.68
CA SER A 23 6.73 -12.86 -9.66
C SER A 23 5.90 -14.04 -9.16
N GLY A 24 5.52 -14.93 -10.06
CA GLY A 24 4.70 -16.08 -9.75
C GLY A 24 3.25 -15.68 -9.45
N ILE A 25 2.71 -16.08 -8.31
CA ILE A 25 1.35 -15.70 -7.91
C ILE A 25 1.41 -14.38 -7.13
N VAL A 26 0.87 -13.32 -7.70
CA VAL A 26 0.84 -11.96 -7.14
C VAL A 26 -0.59 -11.59 -6.76
N GLU A 27 -0.81 -11.16 -5.54
CA GLU A 27 -2.08 -10.61 -5.07
C GLU A 27 -2.00 -9.08 -5.10
N ALA A 28 -3.04 -8.41 -5.59
CA ALA A 28 -3.11 -6.95 -5.55
C ALA A 28 -4.50 -6.46 -5.16
N ASP A 29 -4.50 -5.39 -4.35
CA ASP A 29 -5.72 -4.71 -3.90
C ASP A 29 -5.37 -3.30 -3.41
N GLU A 30 -6.38 -2.42 -3.26
CA GLU A 30 -6.19 -1.10 -2.71
C GLU A 30 -6.60 -1.02 -1.25
N THR A 31 -5.89 -0.17 -0.54
CA THR A 31 -6.33 0.27 0.78
C THR A 31 -6.39 1.79 0.86
N TYR A 32 -7.30 2.30 1.69
CA TYR A 32 -7.60 3.71 1.74
C TYR A 32 -7.34 4.27 3.13
N PHE A 33 -6.65 5.42 3.16
CA PHE A 33 -6.39 6.20 4.37
C PHE A 33 -7.09 7.55 4.25
N ARG A 34 -7.72 8.01 5.32
CA ARG A 34 -8.28 9.36 5.35
C ARG A 34 -7.17 10.39 5.22
N THR A 35 -7.40 11.44 4.44
CA THR A 35 -6.52 12.59 4.41
C THR A 35 -6.38 13.18 5.81
N SER A 36 -5.16 13.50 6.19
CA SER A 36 -4.84 14.05 7.51
C SER A 36 -3.85 15.19 7.38
N PHE A 37 -4.21 16.33 7.91
CA PHE A 37 -3.38 17.52 8.00
C PHE A 37 -2.73 17.65 9.38
N LYS A 38 -2.55 16.55 10.10
CA LYS A 38 -1.98 16.52 11.45
C LYS A 38 -0.67 17.31 11.52
N GLY A 39 -0.59 18.23 12.47
CA GLY A 39 0.56 19.11 12.67
C GLY A 39 0.65 20.31 11.73
N ASN A 40 -0.32 20.52 10.85
CA ASN A 40 -0.44 21.77 10.10
C ASN A 40 -1.10 22.83 10.99
N LYS A 41 -0.45 23.99 11.12
CA LYS A 41 -0.95 25.12 11.90
C LYS A 41 -1.79 26.10 11.07
N MET A 42 -1.64 26.06 9.74
CA MET A 42 -2.37 26.91 8.81
C MET A 42 -3.35 26.03 8.02
N LEU A 43 -4.54 25.87 8.55
CA LEU A 43 -5.62 25.15 7.85
C LEU A 43 -6.66 26.19 7.42
N ASP A 44 -7.00 26.16 6.14
CA ASP A 44 -8.12 26.93 5.58
C ASP A 44 -9.50 26.41 6.04
N LYS A 45 -9.51 25.30 6.78
CA LYS A 45 -10.72 24.64 7.27
C LYS A 45 -10.62 24.43 8.79
N PRO A 46 -11.74 24.49 9.51
CA PRO A 46 -11.75 24.21 10.94
C PRO A 46 -11.25 22.81 11.24
N SER A 47 -10.50 22.65 12.34
CA SER A 47 -10.03 21.35 12.78
C SER A 47 -11.22 20.47 13.20
N HIS A 48 -11.13 19.19 12.86
CA HIS A 48 -12.18 18.24 13.21
C HIS A 48 -11.89 17.56 14.55
N LYS A 49 -12.93 17.35 15.34
CA LYS A 49 -12.85 16.53 16.55
C LYS A 49 -12.56 15.08 16.18
N ARG A 50 -11.74 14.39 16.96
CA ARG A 50 -11.41 12.99 16.82
C ARG A 50 -12.69 12.14 16.80
N GLY A 51 -12.87 11.28 15.80
CA GLY A 51 -14.03 10.39 15.69
C GLY A 51 -15.33 11.01 15.15
N ALA A 52 -15.41 12.33 14.99
CA ALA A 52 -16.64 13.03 14.63
C ALA A 52 -16.96 13.13 13.13
N HIS A 53 -16.21 12.48 12.26
CA HIS A 53 -16.47 12.57 10.82
C HIS A 53 -17.44 11.50 10.33
N LYS A 54 -18.63 11.95 9.99
CA LYS A 54 -19.40 11.31 8.92
C LYS A 54 -18.71 11.67 7.59
N ALA A 55 -18.34 10.68 6.79
CA ALA A 55 -17.89 10.95 5.43
C ALA A 55 -18.98 11.73 4.69
N ALA A 56 -18.60 12.78 3.97
CA ALA A 56 -19.57 13.61 3.23
C ALA A 56 -20.31 12.81 2.15
N LYS A 57 -19.75 11.70 1.71
CA LYS A 57 -20.35 10.75 0.77
C LYS A 57 -20.12 9.31 1.24
N ARG A 58 -21.08 8.42 0.98
CA ARG A 58 -20.93 6.98 1.16
C ARG A 58 -19.96 6.45 0.09
N GLY A 59 -19.06 5.55 0.46
CA GLY A 59 -18.09 4.92 -0.44
C GLY A 59 -16.77 5.70 -0.54
N LEU A 60 -16.02 5.45 -1.63
CA LEU A 60 -14.73 6.08 -1.88
C LEU A 60 -14.90 7.56 -2.23
N SER A 61 -14.21 8.41 -1.52
CA SER A 61 -14.25 9.86 -1.74
C SER A 61 -12.85 10.40 -2.06
N LYS A 62 -12.82 11.59 -2.68
CA LYS A 62 -11.56 12.32 -2.91
C LYS A 62 -10.83 12.73 -1.62
N ASP A 63 -11.45 12.52 -0.45
CA ASP A 63 -10.83 12.75 0.86
C ASP A 63 -10.04 11.53 1.37
N GLN A 64 -9.91 10.51 0.56
CA GLN A 64 -9.18 9.29 0.91
C GLN A 64 -7.95 9.14 0.00
N VAL A 65 -6.82 8.89 0.63
CA VAL A 65 -5.56 8.53 -0.05
C VAL A 65 -5.63 7.07 -0.43
N CYS A 66 -5.53 6.79 -1.71
CA CYS A 66 -5.45 5.44 -2.24
C CYS A 66 -4.01 4.94 -2.14
N VAL A 67 -3.84 3.78 -1.54
CA VAL A 67 -2.56 3.04 -1.49
C VAL A 67 -2.77 1.72 -2.20
N LEU A 68 -2.12 1.58 -3.35
CA LEU A 68 -2.05 0.35 -4.10
C LEU A 68 -1.04 -0.57 -3.44
N VAL A 69 -1.44 -1.80 -3.15
CA VAL A 69 -0.59 -2.82 -2.53
C VAL A 69 -0.56 -4.06 -3.39
N ALA A 70 0.62 -4.64 -3.56
CA ALA A 70 0.78 -5.96 -4.14
C ALA A 70 1.72 -6.81 -3.29
N THR A 71 1.52 -8.12 -3.30
CA THR A 71 2.39 -9.09 -2.62
C THR A 71 2.47 -10.39 -3.41
N ASP A 72 3.64 -11.00 -3.45
CA ASP A 72 3.81 -12.35 -4.00
C ASP A 72 3.78 -13.43 -2.91
N ARG A 73 3.92 -14.70 -3.32
CA ARG A 73 3.97 -15.83 -2.39
C ARG A 73 5.29 -15.93 -1.62
N GLY A 74 6.33 -15.21 -2.04
CA GLY A 74 7.58 -15.03 -1.32
C GLY A 74 7.49 -14.05 -0.16
N HIS A 75 6.33 -13.41 0.02
CA HIS A 75 6.09 -12.35 0.99
C HIS A 75 6.90 -11.07 0.72
N HIS A 76 7.21 -10.80 -0.54
CA HIS A 76 7.64 -9.47 -0.95
C HIS A 76 6.42 -8.57 -1.11
N PHE A 77 6.57 -7.31 -0.76
CA PHE A 77 5.49 -6.34 -0.79
C PHE A 77 5.87 -5.13 -1.64
N LEU A 78 4.86 -4.54 -2.26
CA LEU A 78 4.95 -3.25 -2.93
C LEU A 78 3.78 -2.37 -2.47
N GLU A 79 4.07 -1.13 -2.12
CA GLU A 79 3.07 -0.14 -1.74
C GLU A 79 3.32 1.17 -2.48
N PHE A 80 2.29 1.68 -3.13
CA PHE A 80 2.34 2.93 -3.85
C PHE A 80 1.18 3.85 -3.44
N ILE A 81 1.49 5.07 -3.03
CA ILE A 81 0.47 6.10 -2.91
C ILE A 81 0.14 6.56 -4.31
N THR A 82 -1.04 6.19 -4.79
CA THR A 82 -1.48 6.52 -6.14
C THR A 82 -2.09 7.90 -6.21
N GLY A 83 -2.86 8.34 -5.22
CA GLY A 83 -3.48 9.66 -5.16
C GLY A 83 -4.69 9.71 -4.26
N LEU A 84 -5.66 10.53 -4.61
CA LEU A 84 -6.91 10.69 -3.88
C LEU A 84 -8.07 10.04 -4.63
N GLY A 85 -8.92 9.33 -3.90
CA GLY A 85 -10.08 8.66 -4.46
C GLY A 85 -9.80 7.27 -5.02
N ALA A 86 -10.68 6.79 -5.89
CA ALA A 86 -10.57 5.45 -6.46
C ALA A 86 -9.39 5.30 -7.42
N ILE A 87 -8.88 4.09 -7.52
CA ILE A 87 -7.83 3.74 -8.48
C ILE A 87 -8.36 3.85 -9.93
N ASN A 88 -7.44 4.11 -10.86
CA ASN A 88 -7.69 4.06 -12.30
C ASN A 88 -6.56 3.33 -13.04
N GLY A 89 -6.76 3.01 -14.32
CA GLY A 89 -5.81 2.25 -15.13
C GLY A 89 -4.43 2.91 -15.24
N ASN A 90 -4.37 4.21 -15.50
CA ASN A 90 -3.10 4.93 -15.65
C ASN A 90 -2.18 4.82 -14.42
N TRP A 91 -2.76 4.62 -13.23
CA TRP A 91 -1.99 4.43 -12.01
C TRP A 91 -1.41 3.02 -11.92
N LEU A 92 -2.13 2.02 -12.44
CA LEU A 92 -1.62 0.65 -12.52
C LEU A 92 -0.45 0.58 -13.49
N ASP A 93 -0.57 1.16 -14.68
CA ASP A 93 0.54 1.23 -15.66
C ASP A 93 1.76 1.91 -15.04
N LYS A 94 1.56 3.05 -14.40
CA LYS A 94 2.64 3.81 -13.77
C LYS A 94 3.40 3.04 -12.69
N TYR A 95 2.67 2.25 -11.87
CA TYR A 95 3.25 1.65 -10.66
C TYR A 95 3.49 0.15 -10.78
N PHE A 96 2.75 -0.57 -11.63
CA PHE A 96 2.89 -2.02 -11.74
C PHE A 96 3.72 -2.49 -12.93
N LEU A 97 3.73 -1.75 -14.04
CA LEU A 97 4.36 -2.21 -15.28
C LEU A 97 5.83 -2.66 -15.09
N ASN A 98 6.59 -1.94 -14.27
CA ASN A 98 8.00 -2.25 -14.01
C ASN A 98 8.23 -3.03 -12.71
N HIS A 99 7.17 -3.46 -12.03
CA HIS A 99 7.27 -4.09 -10.71
C HIS A 99 6.55 -5.43 -10.62
N ILE A 100 5.85 -5.84 -11.69
CA ILE A 100 5.22 -7.15 -11.80
C ILE A 100 5.78 -7.83 -13.03
N SER A 101 6.28 -9.07 -12.87
CA SER A 101 6.77 -9.87 -13.98
C SER A 101 5.62 -10.19 -14.93
N ILE A 102 5.86 -10.14 -16.25
CA ILE A 102 4.87 -10.46 -17.28
C ILE A 102 4.37 -11.91 -17.16
N ASP A 103 5.22 -12.81 -16.68
CA ASP A 103 4.89 -14.23 -16.49
C ASP A 103 4.11 -14.49 -15.20
N SER A 104 3.74 -13.44 -14.46
CA SER A 104 3.00 -13.57 -13.21
C SER A 104 1.53 -13.87 -13.46
N LEU A 105 0.92 -14.56 -12.47
CA LEU A 105 -0.52 -14.65 -12.32
C LEU A 105 -0.98 -13.57 -11.32
N LEU A 106 -1.60 -12.50 -11.81
CA LEU A 106 -2.15 -11.45 -10.96
C LEU A 106 -3.54 -11.83 -10.47
N ILE A 107 -3.73 -11.83 -9.14
CA ILE A 107 -5.01 -12.12 -8.47
C ILE A 107 -5.55 -10.84 -7.85
N THR A 108 -6.78 -10.47 -8.17
CA THR A 108 -7.45 -9.27 -7.65
C THR A 108 -8.94 -9.53 -7.33
N ASP A 109 -9.61 -8.53 -6.77
CA ASP A 109 -11.08 -8.52 -6.56
C ASP A 109 -11.90 -8.34 -7.85
N GLY A 110 -11.23 -8.04 -8.97
CA GLY A 110 -11.85 -7.85 -10.29
C GLY A 110 -12.32 -6.43 -10.57
N HIS A 111 -11.77 -5.42 -9.90
CA HIS A 111 -12.00 -4.05 -10.31
C HIS A 111 -11.58 -3.81 -11.76
N LYS A 112 -12.38 -3.06 -12.53
CA LYS A 112 -12.20 -2.88 -13.99
C LYS A 112 -10.82 -2.40 -14.40
N SER A 113 -10.16 -1.58 -13.58
CA SER A 113 -8.82 -1.08 -13.85
C SER A 113 -7.79 -2.19 -13.94
N TYR A 114 -7.86 -3.23 -13.10
CA TYR A 114 -6.96 -4.39 -13.16
C TYR A 114 -7.21 -5.24 -14.40
N VAL A 115 -8.49 -5.45 -14.75
CA VAL A 115 -8.85 -6.21 -15.96
C VAL A 115 -8.24 -5.54 -17.19
N HIS A 116 -8.39 -4.22 -17.31
CA HIS A 116 -7.85 -3.44 -18.42
C HIS A 116 -6.30 -3.51 -18.43
N PHE A 117 -5.66 -3.24 -17.31
CA PHE A 117 -4.20 -3.31 -17.15
C PHE A 117 -3.64 -4.68 -17.57
N CYS A 118 -4.22 -5.78 -17.09
CA CYS A 118 -3.75 -7.12 -17.41
C CYS A 118 -3.91 -7.45 -18.90
N ASN A 119 -5.04 -7.07 -19.50
CA ASN A 119 -5.28 -7.30 -20.91
C ASN A 119 -4.29 -6.53 -21.81
N GLU A 120 -4.03 -5.26 -21.51
CA GLU A 120 -3.10 -4.44 -22.29
C GLU A 120 -1.64 -4.90 -22.14
N ASN A 121 -1.27 -5.38 -20.97
CA ASN A 121 0.11 -5.79 -20.69
C ASN A 121 0.34 -7.31 -20.79
N HIS A 122 -0.65 -8.07 -21.28
CA HIS A 122 -0.59 -9.53 -21.47
C HIS A 122 -0.24 -10.31 -20.19
N ILE A 123 -0.65 -9.78 -19.01
CA ILE A 123 -0.45 -10.44 -17.73
C ILE A 123 -1.64 -11.38 -17.47
N THR A 124 -1.35 -12.62 -17.09
CA THR A 124 -2.40 -13.58 -16.73
C THR A 124 -3.16 -13.08 -15.50
N HIS A 125 -4.50 -13.01 -15.58
CA HIS A 125 -5.34 -12.42 -14.52
C HIS A 125 -6.36 -13.41 -13.99
N LYS A 126 -6.47 -13.52 -12.68
CA LYS A 126 -7.50 -14.30 -11.98
C LYS A 126 -8.29 -13.39 -11.04
N VAL A 127 -9.61 -13.34 -11.24
CA VAL A 127 -10.52 -12.57 -10.40
C VAL A 127 -11.08 -13.42 -9.29
N VAL A 128 -11.01 -12.96 -8.04
CA VAL A 128 -11.58 -13.62 -6.86
C VAL A 128 -12.66 -12.71 -6.25
N LYS A 129 -13.91 -12.90 -6.68
CA LYS A 129 -15.06 -12.05 -6.27
C LYS A 129 -15.52 -12.29 -4.83
N ASN A 130 -15.31 -13.48 -4.28
CA ASN A 130 -15.71 -13.79 -2.91
C ASN A 130 -14.72 -14.80 -2.27
N PRO A 131 -13.83 -14.34 -1.40
CA PRO A 131 -12.83 -15.21 -0.78
C PRO A 131 -13.41 -16.32 0.11
N ARG A 132 -14.70 -16.24 0.47
CA ARG A 132 -15.37 -17.23 1.32
C ARG A 132 -16.01 -18.40 0.54
N ILE A 133 -16.16 -18.29 -0.78
CA ILE A 133 -16.90 -19.23 -1.63
C ILE A 133 -15.98 -19.96 -2.64
N ASN A 134 -14.70 -19.66 -2.67
CA ASN A 134 -13.79 -20.30 -3.62
C ASN A 134 -13.44 -21.72 -3.14
N THR A 135 -14.29 -22.69 -3.51
CA THR A 135 -14.14 -24.11 -3.16
C THR A 135 -13.20 -24.86 -4.11
N GLU A 136 -12.91 -24.32 -5.30
CA GLU A 136 -12.22 -25.06 -6.34
C GLU A 136 -10.68 -25.03 -6.25
N ASN A 137 -10.09 -24.00 -5.68
CA ASN A 137 -8.65 -23.95 -5.47
C ASN A 137 -8.29 -22.93 -4.36
N THR A 138 -7.87 -23.44 -3.22
CA THR A 138 -7.47 -22.63 -2.05
C THR A 138 -6.23 -21.76 -2.28
N SER A 139 -5.48 -22.00 -3.36
CA SER A 139 -4.28 -21.23 -3.72
C SER A 139 -4.60 -19.86 -4.30
N TYR A 140 -5.82 -19.65 -4.84
CA TYR A 140 -6.21 -18.39 -5.47
C TYR A 140 -7.04 -17.55 -4.51
N HIS A 141 -6.41 -16.64 -3.84
CA HIS A 141 -7.04 -15.74 -2.86
C HIS A 141 -6.30 -14.40 -2.81
N ILE A 142 -6.90 -13.40 -2.17
CA ILE A 142 -6.30 -12.08 -1.88
C ILE A 142 -6.11 -11.88 -0.36
N GLN A 143 -5.94 -12.97 0.39
CA GLN A 143 -5.88 -12.92 1.85
C GLN A 143 -4.56 -12.32 2.36
N ASN A 144 -3.44 -12.53 1.64
CA ASN A 144 -2.15 -12.00 2.06
C ASN A 144 -2.13 -10.48 1.96
N VAL A 145 -2.62 -9.92 0.85
CA VAL A 145 -2.74 -8.46 0.67
C VAL A 145 -3.72 -7.87 1.68
N ASN A 146 -4.86 -8.50 1.93
CA ASN A 146 -5.84 -8.06 2.93
C ASN A 146 -5.29 -8.13 4.36
N SER A 147 -4.53 -9.17 4.68
CA SER A 147 -3.84 -9.28 5.97
C SER A 147 -2.82 -8.14 6.14
N TYR A 148 -2.05 -7.83 5.09
CA TYR A 148 -1.12 -6.70 5.11
C TYR A 148 -1.84 -5.36 5.29
N HIS A 149 -2.97 -5.13 4.61
CA HIS A 149 -3.82 -3.94 4.81
C HIS A 149 -4.24 -3.78 6.28
N SER A 150 -4.64 -4.86 6.90
CA SER A 150 -5.05 -4.84 8.31
C SER A 150 -3.86 -4.51 9.24
N ARG A 151 -2.71 -5.14 9.01
CA ARG A 151 -1.50 -4.89 9.81
C ARG A 151 -1.02 -3.45 9.70
N ILE A 152 -0.98 -2.89 8.48
CA ILE A 152 -0.52 -1.50 8.27
C ILE A 152 -1.48 -0.47 8.87
N LYS A 153 -2.80 -0.68 8.69
CA LYS A 153 -3.81 0.19 9.29
C LYS A 153 -3.74 0.17 10.81
N ASN A 154 -3.71 -1.02 11.39
CA ASN A 154 -3.62 -1.19 12.84
C ASN A 154 -2.34 -0.55 13.39
N TRP A 155 -1.21 -0.75 12.75
CA TRP A 155 0.05 -0.15 13.16
C TRP A 155 0.01 1.39 13.13
N ILE A 156 -0.49 1.98 12.04
CA ILE A 156 -0.64 3.44 11.93
C ILE A 156 -1.59 4.00 13.00
N ILE A 157 -2.69 3.30 13.29
CA ILE A 157 -3.68 3.75 14.26
C ILE A 157 -3.19 3.53 15.70
N SER A 158 -2.69 2.34 16.02
CA SER A 158 -2.35 1.96 17.39
C SER A 158 -1.09 2.68 17.89
N VAL A 159 -0.05 2.75 17.04
CA VAL A 159 1.26 3.31 17.43
C VAL A 159 1.31 4.83 17.27
N PHE A 160 0.75 5.35 16.18
CA PHE A 160 0.87 6.78 15.84
C PHE A 160 -0.42 7.57 16.00
N HIS A 161 -1.53 6.90 16.30
CA HIS A 161 -2.86 7.52 16.35
C HIS A 161 -3.18 8.33 15.08
N GLY A 162 -2.80 7.76 13.93
CA GLY A 162 -2.86 8.40 12.61
C GLY A 162 -1.64 9.27 12.31
N VAL A 163 -1.36 9.43 11.02
CA VAL A 163 -0.22 10.18 10.48
C VAL A 163 -0.70 11.25 9.50
N ALA A 164 0.07 12.32 9.33
CA ALA A 164 -0.24 13.30 8.30
C ALA A 164 -0.03 12.70 6.91
N THR A 165 -0.94 12.99 5.98
CA THR A 165 -0.90 12.45 4.62
C THR A 165 0.45 12.71 3.93
N LYS A 166 1.04 13.88 4.11
CA LYS A 166 2.36 14.23 3.54
C LYS A 166 3.51 13.32 4.00
N TYR A 167 3.34 12.60 5.10
CA TYR A 167 4.33 11.68 5.65
C TYR A 167 3.91 10.20 5.52
N LEU A 168 2.73 9.92 4.97
CA LEU A 168 2.19 8.56 4.89
C LEU A 168 3.20 7.61 4.25
N ASN A 169 3.85 8.05 3.17
CA ASN A 169 4.85 7.26 2.46
C ASN A 169 6.02 6.80 3.34
N HIS A 170 6.50 7.66 4.25
CA HIS A 170 7.57 7.32 5.19
C HIS A 170 7.17 6.20 6.15
N TYR A 171 5.89 6.17 6.54
CA TYR A 171 5.36 5.12 7.43
C TYR A 171 5.09 3.82 6.67
N LEU A 172 4.60 3.88 5.43
CA LEU A 172 4.47 2.71 4.58
C LEU A 172 5.81 1.99 4.45
N TRP A 173 6.87 2.76 4.13
CA TRP A 173 8.23 2.23 4.03
C TRP A 173 8.78 1.65 5.31
N TRP A 174 8.60 2.34 6.38
CA TRP A 174 9.03 1.82 7.67
C TRP A 174 8.32 0.50 7.97
N LYS A 175 7.02 0.42 7.69
CA LYS A 175 6.27 -0.83 7.87
C LYS A 175 6.76 -1.92 6.92
N HIS A 176 7.02 -1.59 5.67
CA HIS A 176 7.60 -2.49 4.68
C HIS A 176 8.88 -3.14 5.21
N VAL A 177 9.86 -2.34 5.62
CA VAL A 177 11.13 -2.82 6.16
C VAL A 177 10.94 -3.72 7.39
N MET A 178 9.97 -3.42 8.25
CA MET A 178 9.65 -4.27 9.41
C MET A 178 9.04 -5.62 9.03
N GLU A 179 8.41 -5.72 7.88
CA GLU A 179 7.80 -6.95 7.37
C GLU A 179 8.75 -7.73 6.45
N ASP A 180 9.78 -7.07 5.92
CA ASP A 180 10.76 -7.69 5.05
C ASP A 180 11.61 -8.69 5.83
N LYS A 181 11.43 -9.97 5.49
CA LYS A 181 12.14 -11.07 6.15
C LYS A 181 13.63 -11.14 5.81
N THR A 182 14.08 -10.39 4.80
CA THR A 182 15.48 -10.32 4.41
C THR A 182 16.29 -9.44 5.39
N ILE A 183 15.62 -8.51 6.06
CA ILE A 183 16.18 -7.60 7.05
C ILE A 183 16.07 -8.23 8.43
N LYS A 184 17.06 -9.02 8.82
CA LYS A 184 17.03 -9.83 10.06
C LYS A 184 17.58 -9.10 11.28
N ASP A 185 18.37 -8.06 11.08
CA ASP A 185 19.08 -7.35 12.17
C ASP A 185 19.33 -5.87 11.85
N SER A 186 19.76 -5.12 12.84
CA SER A 186 20.06 -3.70 12.71
C SER A 186 21.25 -3.39 11.77
N ILE A 187 22.17 -4.33 11.58
CA ILE A 187 23.33 -4.17 10.69
C ILE A 187 22.84 -4.24 9.24
N THR A 188 22.03 -5.25 8.91
CA THR A 188 21.41 -5.38 7.58
C THR A 188 20.56 -4.16 7.27
N LEU A 189 19.77 -3.67 8.23
CA LEU A 189 18.98 -2.45 8.08
C LEU A 189 19.89 -1.24 7.79
N PHE A 190 21.00 -1.11 8.54
CA PHE A 190 21.95 0.00 8.34
C PHE A 190 22.62 -0.07 6.97
N GLN A 191 23.00 -1.26 6.50
CA GLN A 191 23.56 -1.46 5.16
C GLN A 191 22.57 -1.01 4.06
N VAL A 192 21.30 -1.41 4.15
CA VAL A 192 20.24 -0.97 3.22
C VAL A 192 20.08 0.55 3.22
N MET A 193 20.34 1.22 4.34
CA MET A 193 20.18 2.68 4.45
C MET A 193 21.34 3.49 3.87
N ILE A 194 22.54 2.91 3.73
CA ILE A 194 23.75 3.62 3.27
C ILE A 194 24.10 3.32 1.81
N MET A 195 23.52 2.28 1.21
CA MET A 195 23.61 1.99 -0.22
C MET A 195 22.71 2.91 -1.02
#